data_2f3a4e5316e75802af54626867d89e5e
#
_entry.id   2f3a4e5316e75802af54626867d89e5e
#
_cell.length_a   1.000
_cell.length_b   1.000
_cell.length_c   1.000
_cell.angle_alpha   90.00
_cell.angle_beta   90.00
_cell.angle_gamma   90.00
#
_symmetry.space_group_name_H-M   'P 1'
#
loop_
_entity.id
_entity.type
_entity.pdbx_description
1 polymer ?
#
loop_
_entity_poly.entity_id
_entity_poly.type
_entity_poly.pdbx_seq_one_letter_code
_entity_poly.pdbx_strand_id
1 'polypeptide(L)'
;VHGGMVMKWRDQASYACAAQWSGRYCVTVSANAIRFIRPILVGQLVTLSAKIVHTGKTSMHIYVVVRAGDPKEDKVVITNRCFITFMAIDEAGYPVEVPSYKPKDEEDRLLEQVAIHAKDFAKKLDQDFEQTLGWK
;
A
#
# COMPACT_ATOMS: atom_id res chain seq x y z
N VAL A 1 11.04 -2.01 18.08
CA VAL A 1 9.95 -1.15 17.65
C VAL A 1 8.66 -1.93 17.64
N HIS A 2 7.63 -1.33 18.18
CA HIS A 2 6.31 -1.93 18.27
C HIS A 2 5.67 -2.09 16.88
N GLY A 3 5.14 -3.27 16.59
CA GLY A 3 4.45 -3.53 15.33
C GLY A 3 3.29 -2.56 15.07
N GLY A 4 2.58 -2.14 16.13
CA GLY A 4 1.50 -1.16 16.02
C GLY A 4 1.96 0.21 15.56
N MET A 5 3.14 0.66 15.98
CA MET A 5 3.73 1.92 15.52
C MET A 5 4.10 1.86 14.04
N VAL A 6 4.68 0.75 13.61
CA VAL A 6 5.03 0.55 12.19
C VAL A 6 3.78 0.55 11.32
N MET A 7 2.70 -0.11 11.75
CA MET A 7 1.41 -0.11 11.04
C MET A 7 0.85 1.31 10.91
N LYS A 8 0.91 2.10 11.98
CA LYS A 8 0.46 3.49 11.98
C LYS A 8 1.26 4.34 11.00
N TRP A 9 2.57 4.20 10.97
CA TRP A 9 3.43 4.94 10.04
C TRP A 9 3.12 4.57 8.59
N ARG A 10 2.88 3.29 8.30
CA ARG A 10 2.49 2.83 6.97
C ARG A 10 1.19 3.48 6.52
N ASP A 11 0.20 3.53 7.41
CA ASP A 11 -1.10 4.14 7.11
C ASP A 11 -0.93 5.63 6.80
N GLN A 12 -0.15 6.34 7.60
CA GLN A 12 0.10 7.76 7.40
C GLN A 12 0.83 8.04 6.09
N ALA A 13 1.87 7.27 5.78
CA ALA A 13 2.65 7.44 4.56
C ALA A 13 1.82 7.13 3.32
N SER A 14 1.03 6.06 3.35
CA SER A 14 0.19 5.67 2.22
C SER A 14 -0.97 6.65 2.02
N TYR A 15 -1.59 7.13 3.09
CA TYR A 15 -2.64 8.14 2.99
C TYR A 15 -2.09 9.43 2.36
N ALA A 16 -0.94 9.91 2.81
CA ALA A 16 -0.31 11.09 2.24
C ALA A 16 -0.04 10.93 0.75
N CYS A 17 0.43 9.76 0.35
CA CYS A 17 0.66 9.41 -1.04
C CYS A 17 -0.63 9.49 -1.87
N ALA A 18 -1.72 8.89 -1.36
CA ALA A 18 -3.02 8.89 -2.02
C ALA A 18 -3.62 10.30 -2.14
N ALA A 19 -3.56 11.06 -1.05
CA ALA A 19 -4.09 12.42 -1.01
C ALA A 19 -3.33 13.35 -1.97
N GLN A 20 -2.01 13.21 -2.01
CA GLN A 20 -1.17 14.00 -2.91
C GLN A 20 -1.46 13.66 -4.37
N TRP A 21 -1.62 12.39 -4.70
CA TRP A 21 -1.90 11.95 -6.06
C TRP A 21 -3.27 12.43 -6.54
N SER A 22 -4.30 12.23 -5.73
CA SER A 22 -5.69 12.53 -6.11
C SER A 22 -6.08 14.00 -5.92
N GLY A 23 -5.42 14.69 -4.99
CA GLY A 23 -5.86 16.03 -4.55
C GLY A 23 -7.19 15.99 -3.80
N ARG A 24 -7.58 14.83 -3.24
CA ARG A 24 -8.87 14.61 -2.61
C ARG A 24 -8.70 13.93 -1.26
N TYR A 25 -9.78 13.91 -0.48
CA TYR A 25 -9.87 12.99 0.66
C TYR A 25 -9.94 11.55 0.15
N CYS A 26 -9.37 10.64 0.92
CA CYS A 26 -9.29 9.25 0.53
C CYS A 26 -9.72 8.36 1.68
N VAL A 27 -10.29 7.21 1.34
CA VAL A 27 -10.63 6.18 2.32
C VAL A 27 -9.88 4.89 1.98
N THR A 28 -9.46 4.16 3.01
CA THR A 28 -8.82 2.87 2.84
C THR A 28 -9.88 1.84 2.44
N VAL A 29 -9.65 1.18 1.32
CA VAL A 29 -10.51 0.10 0.85
C VAL A 29 -10.01 -1.24 1.36
N SER A 30 -8.71 -1.49 1.24
CA SER A 30 -8.12 -2.76 1.66
C SER A 30 -6.61 -2.62 1.84
N ALA A 31 -6.06 -3.54 2.64
CA ALA A 31 -4.63 -3.75 2.72
C ALA A 31 -4.38 -5.24 2.47
N ASN A 32 -3.46 -5.56 1.59
CA ASN A 32 -3.18 -6.95 1.24
C ASN A 32 -1.70 -7.18 0.98
N ALA A 33 -1.33 -8.45 0.80
CA ALA A 33 0.06 -8.87 0.60
C ALA A 33 0.99 -8.37 1.71
N ILE A 34 0.46 -8.27 2.94
CA ILE A 34 1.22 -7.84 4.11
C ILE A 34 2.20 -8.94 4.48
N ARG A 35 3.47 -8.58 4.53
CA ARG A 35 4.51 -9.54 4.93
C ARG A 35 5.53 -8.87 5.83
N PHE A 36 5.74 -9.44 6.98
CA PHE A 36 6.83 -9.10 7.88
C PHE A 36 7.98 -10.06 7.61
N ILE A 37 9.08 -9.53 7.13
CA ILE A 37 10.24 -10.32 6.66
C ILE A 37 11.30 -10.40 7.74
N ARG A 38 11.55 -9.27 8.41
CA ARG A 38 12.58 -9.15 9.46
C ARG A 38 12.08 -8.25 10.57
N PRO A 39 12.49 -8.49 11.82
CA PRO A 39 12.17 -7.55 12.91
C PRO A 39 12.95 -6.25 12.75
N ILE A 40 12.39 -5.17 13.27
CA ILE A 40 13.08 -3.90 13.41
C ILE A 40 13.65 -3.83 14.81
N LEU A 41 14.96 -3.64 14.90
CA LEU A 41 15.67 -3.64 16.18
C LEU A 41 15.84 -2.22 16.72
N VAL A 42 15.94 -2.10 18.04
CA VAL A 42 16.20 -0.83 18.70
C VAL A 42 17.51 -0.25 18.20
N GLY A 43 17.52 1.04 17.89
CA GLY A 43 18.71 1.73 17.38
C GLY A 43 18.84 1.73 15.87
N GLN A 44 18.00 1.01 15.15
CA GLN A 44 18.00 1.05 13.70
C GLN A 44 17.24 2.28 13.19
N LEU A 45 17.72 2.83 12.07
CA LEU A 45 16.98 3.84 11.31
C LEU A 45 15.91 3.17 10.47
N VAL A 46 14.70 3.70 10.56
CA VAL A 46 13.53 3.18 9.83
C VAL A 46 13.17 4.16 8.73
N THR A 47 13.07 3.65 7.52
CA THR A 47 12.64 4.44 6.35
C THR A 47 11.39 3.82 5.76
N LEU A 48 10.37 4.63 5.59
CA LEU A 48 9.14 4.22 4.93
C LEU A 48 9.06 4.89 3.57
N SER A 49 8.69 4.12 2.56
CA SER A 49 8.38 4.68 1.25
C SER A 49 7.03 4.17 0.78
N ALA A 50 6.25 5.07 0.21
CA ALA A 50 4.96 4.75 -0.35
C ALA A 50 4.91 5.32 -1.77
N LYS A 51 4.48 4.51 -2.71
CA LYS A 51 4.36 4.98 -4.11
C LYS A 51 3.15 4.36 -4.77
N ILE A 52 2.53 5.13 -5.66
CA ILE A 52 1.47 4.62 -6.52
C ILE A 52 2.07 3.59 -7.46
N VAL A 53 1.43 2.44 -7.57
CA VAL A 53 1.87 1.35 -8.48
C VAL A 53 0.79 0.95 -9.47
N HIS A 54 -0.45 1.35 -9.24
CA HIS A 54 -1.57 1.09 -10.15
C HIS A 54 -2.75 1.97 -9.76
N THR A 55 -3.56 2.36 -10.75
CA THR A 55 -4.82 3.08 -10.49
C THR A 55 -5.94 2.43 -11.26
N GLY A 56 -7.13 2.40 -10.64
CA GLY A 56 -8.39 2.19 -11.32
C GLY A 56 -9.01 3.55 -11.63
N LYS A 57 -10.31 3.58 -11.87
CA LYS A 57 -11.02 4.84 -12.16
C LYS A 57 -11.04 5.77 -10.95
N THR A 58 -11.34 5.24 -9.77
CA THR A 58 -11.45 6.00 -8.52
C THR A 58 -10.50 5.50 -7.44
N SER A 59 -9.74 4.46 -7.72
CA SER A 59 -8.88 3.78 -6.75
C SER A 59 -7.41 3.97 -7.06
N MET A 60 -6.61 3.92 -6.00
CA MET A 60 -5.15 4.00 -6.06
C MET A 60 -4.58 2.84 -5.27
N HIS A 61 -3.69 2.07 -5.91
CA HIS A 61 -2.97 0.98 -5.26
C HIS A 61 -1.57 1.47 -4.95
N ILE A 62 -1.21 1.39 -3.67
CA ILE A 62 0.03 1.95 -3.15
C ILE A 62 0.88 0.84 -2.59
N TYR A 63 2.14 0.81 -3.01
CA TYR A 63 3.14 -0.10 -2.47
C TYR A 63 3.87 0.62 -1.33
N VAL A 64 3.81 0.02 -0.14
CA VAL A 64 4.46 0.56 1.05
C VAL A 64 5.56 -0.39 1.47
N VAL A 65 6.76 0.14 1.60
CA VAL A 65 7.94 -0.61 2.00
C VAL A 65 8.55 0.04 3.24
N VAL A 66 8.84 -0.78 4.21
CA VAL A 66 9.56 -0.35 5.42
C VAL A 66 10.95 -0.96 5.39
N ARG A 67 11.95 -0.11 5.45
CA ARG A 67 13.36 -0.50 5.49
C ARG A 67 13.96 -0.09 6.82
N ALA A 68 14.90 -0.88 7.30
CA ALA A 68 15.64 -0.55 8.51
C ALA A 68 17.12 -0.87 8.32
N GLY A 69 17.96 -0.11 9.00
CA GLY A 69 19.41 -0.31 8.95
C GLY A 69 20.09 0.35 10.13
N ASP A 70 21.30 -0.14 10.42
CA ASP A 70 22.15 0.48 11.44
C ASP A 70 22.71 1.79 10.89
N PRO A 71 22.57 2.93 11.62
CA PRO A 71 23.13 4.21 11.15
C PRO A 71 24.65 4.17 10.94
N LYS A 72 25.33 3.21 11.57
CA LYS A 72 26.80 3.04 11.45
C LYS A 72 27.20 2.18 10.25
N GLU A 73 26.26 1.49 9.63
CA GLU A 73 26.50 0.63 8.48
C GLU A 73 25.68 1.12 7.29
N ASP A 74 26.23 1.01 6.09
CA ASP A 74 25.52 1.40 4.87
C ASP A 74 24.49 0.35 4.41
N LYS A 75 24.12 -0.55 5.29
CA LYS A 75 23.23 -1.64 4.95
C LYS A 75 21.81 -1.37 5.41
N VAL A 76 20.90 -1.23 4.44
CA VAL A 76 19.48 -1.05 4.69
C VAL A 76 18.74 -2.24 4.07
N VAL A 77 17.88 -2.87 4.84
CA VAL A 77 17.14 -4.07 4.40
C VAL A 77 15.63 -3.85 4.51
N ILE A 78 14.87 -4.50 3.66
CA ILE A 78 13.41 -4.49 3.74
C ILE A 78 12.99 -5.34 4.92
N THR A 79 12.20 -4.76 5.83
CA THR A 79 11.68 -5.44 7.01
C THR A 79 10.24 -5.86 6.83
N ASN A 80 9.45 -5.07 6.14
CA ASN A 80 8.07 -5.45 5.81
C ASN A 80 7.58 -4.66 4.60
N ARG A 81 6.51 -5.16 3.98
CA ARG A 81 5.88 -4.55 2.81
C ARG A 81 4.41 -4.89 2.75
N CYS A 82 3.65 -4.07 2.05
CA CYS A 82 2.25 -4.35 1.75
C CYS A 82 1.76 -3.51 0.57
N PHE A 83 0.58 -3.87 0.07
CA PHE A 83 -0.19 -3.01 -0.82
C PHE A 83 -1.40 -2.48 -0.07
N ILE A 84 -1.66 -1.20 -0.17
CA ILE A 84 -2.84 -0.57 0.41
C ILE A 84 -3.61 0.10 -0.73
N THR A 85 -4.91 -0.15 -0.77
CA THR A 85 -5.79 0.45 -1.76
C THR A 85 -6.62 1.54 -1.13
N PHE A 86 -6.59 2.72 -1.73
CA PHE A 86 -7.42 3.87 -1.34
C PHE A 86 -8.39 4.20 -2.45
N MET A 87 -9.50 4.80 -2.07
CA MET A 87 -10.47 5.37 -3.00
C MET A 87 -10.59 6.86 -2.71
N ALA A 88 -10.54 7.69 -3.76
CA ALA A 88 -10.77 9.12 -3.63
C ALA A 88 -12.26 9.41 -3.53
N ILE A 89 -12.62 10.32 -2.64
CA ILE A 89 -14.01 10.69 -2.40
C ILE A 89 -14.17 12.21 -2.40
N ASP A 90 -15.38 12.66 -2.71
CA ASP A 90 -15.76 14.07 -2.57
C ASP A 90 -16.26 14.36 -1.15
N GLU A 91 -16.70 15.59 -0.91
CA GLU A 91 -17.19 16.03 0.41
C GLU A 91 -18.43 15.26 0.85
N ALA A 92 -19.22 14.77 -0.09
CA ALA A 92 -20.41 13.96 0.20
C ALA A 92 -20.09 12.47 0.40
N GLY A 93 -18.83 12.06 0.21
CA GLY A 93 -18.40 10.69 0.36
C GLY A 93 -18.53 9.83 -0.88
N TYR A 94 -18.84 10.43 -2.03
CA TYR A 94 -18.97 9.68 -3.29
C TYR A 94 -17.62 9.52 -3.98
N PRO A 95 -17.37 8.35 -4.64
CA PRO A 95 -16.14 8.14 -5.36
C PRO A 95 -15.92 9.17 -6.48
N VAL A 96 -14.69 9.62 -6.64
CA VAL A 96 -14.29 10.54 -7.71
C VAL A 96 -13.10 9.98 -8.47
N GLU A 97 -13.01 10.34 -9.76
CA GLU A 97 -11.92 9.88 -10.61
C GLU A 97 -10.57 10.40 -10.13
N VAL A 98 -9.56 9.56 -10.29
CA VAL A 98 -8.17 9.89 -10.01
C VAL A 98 -7.36 9.95 -11.30
N PRO A 99 -6.25 10.71 -11.33
CA PRO A 99 -5.34 10.66 -12.46
C PRO A 99 -4.81 9.25 -12.68
N SER A 100 -4.70 8.84 -13.93
CA SER A 100 -4.18 7.52 -14.29
C SER A 100 -2.69 7.43 -14.03
N TYR A 101 -2.26 6.34 -13.40
CA TYR A 101 -0.87 6.03 -13.24
C TYR A 101 -0.31 5.37 -14.50
N LYS A 102 0.87 5.80 -14.92
CA LYS A 102 1.60 5.17 -16.03
C LYS A 102 3.01 4.81 -15.57
N PRO A 103 3.39 3.53 -15.67
CA PRO A 103 4.75 3.10 -15.33
C PRO A 103 5.77 3.86 -16.20
N LYS A 104 6.88 4.27 -15.59
CA LYS A 104 7.94 5.01 -16.28
C LYS A 104 9.09 4.12 -16.76
N ASP A 105 9.31 2.99 -16.09
CA ASP A 105 10.41 2.08 -16.36
C ASP A 105 9.99 0.63 -16.15
N GLU A 106 10.94 -0.28 -16.33
CA GLU A 106 10.68 -1.72 -16.19
C GLU A 106 10.33 -2.11 -14.76
N GLU A 107 10.99 -1.53 -13.77
CA GLU A 107 10.68 -1.80 -12.37
C GLU A 107 9.24 -1.40 -12.04
N ASP A 108 8.82 -0.24 -12.49
CA ASP A 108 7.44 0.24 -12.29
C ASP A 108 6.43 -0.70 -12.95
N ARG A 109 6.73 -1.19 -14.16
CA ARG A 109 5.86 -2.14 -14.87
C ARG A 109 5.74 -3.45 -14.12
N LEU A 110 6.84 -3.95 -13.59
CA LEU A 110 6.83 -5.20 -12.80
C LEU A 110 6.07 -5.02 -11.50
N LEU A 111 6.24 -3.91 -10.81
CA LEU A 111 5.49 -3.60 -9.59
C LEU A 111 3.99 -3.48 -9.87
N GLU A 112 3.63 -2.85 -10.98
CA GLU A 112 2.21 -2.76 -11.37
C GLU A 112 1.62 -4.15 -11.62
N GLN A 113 2.34 -5.03 -12.29
CA GLN A 113 1.89 -6.41 -12.51
C GLN A 113 1.67 -7.15 -11.21
N VAL A 114 2.58 -7.02 -10.26
CA VAL A 114 2.45 -7.64 -8.93
C VAL A 114 1.24 -7.06 -8.21
N ALA A 115 1.02 -5.76 -8.28
CA ALA A 115 -0.13 -5.10 -7.67
C ALA A 115 -1.45 -5.60 -8.26
N ILE A 116 -1.52 -5.76 -9.57
CA ILE A 116 -2.69 -6.31 -10.27
C ILE A 116 -2.96 -7.75 -9.83
N HIS A 117 -1.92 -8.58 -9.73
CA HIS A 117 -2.05 -9.95 -9.23
C HIS A 117 -2.57 -9.98 -7.80
N ALA A 118 -2.05 -9.10 -6.94
CA ALA A 118 -2.50 -9.01 -5.55
C ALA A 118 -3.97 -8.59 -5.47
N LYS A 119 -4.38 -7.63 -6.30
CA LYS A 119 -5.77 -7.19 -6.41
C LYS A 119 -6.69 -8.32 -6.84
N ASP A 120 -6.32 -9.06 -7.89
CA ASP A 120 -7.11 -10.16 -8.41
C ASP A 120 -7.21 -11.30 -7.39
N PHE A 121 -6.12 -11.59 -6.70
CA PHE A 121 -6.12 -12.60 -5.63
C PHE A 121 -7.04 -12.19 -4.47
N ALA A 122 -6.97 -10.94 -4.05
CA ALA A 122 -7.84 -10.42 -2.99
C ALA A 122 -9.31 -10.50 -3.37
N LYS A 123 -9.63 -10.15 -4.62
CA LYS A 123 -11.00 -10.24 -5.14
C LYS A 123 -11.50 -11.68 -5.13
N LYS A 124 -10.66 -12.62 -5.55
CA LYS A 124 -11.00 -14.05 -5.55
C LYS A 124 -11.23 -14.55 -4.13
N LEU A 125 -10.40 -14.13 -3.19
CA LEU A 125 -10.55 -14.48 -1.78
C LEU A 125 -11.88 -13.95 -1.22
N ASP A 126 -12.23 -12.70 -1.55
CA ASP A 126 -13.52 -12.12 -1.15
C ASP A 126 -14.70 -12.90 -1.71
N GLN A 127 -14.60 -13.37 -2.96
CA GLN A 127 -15.63 -14.25 -3.55
C GLN A 127 -15.74 -15.57 -2.80
N ASP A 128 -14.62 -16.14 -2.38
CA ASP A 128 -14.62 -17.38 -1.59
C ASP A 128 -15.30 -17.17 -0.23
N PHE A 129 -15.03 -16.06 0.45
CA PHE A 129 -15.72 -15.70 1.69
C PHE A 129 -17.22 -15.59 1.47
N GLU A 130 -17.63 -14.90 0.40
CA GLU A 130 -19.04 -14.72 0.10
C GLU A 130 -19.73 -16.03 -0.21
N GLN A 131 -19.14 -16.88 -1.06
CA GLN A 131 -19.71 -18.16 -1.46
C GLN A 131 -19.74 -19.19 -0.33
N THR A 132 -18.70 -19.23 0.49
CA THR A 132 -18.55 -20.23 1.54
C THR A 132 -19.28 -19.86 2.82
N LEU A 133 -19.23 -18.58 3.20
CA LEU A 133 -19.73 -18.09 4.48
C LEU A 133 -20.88 -17.10 4.36
N GLY A 134 -21.23 -16.68 3.15
CA GLY A 134 -22.24 -15.66 2.92
C GLY A 134 -21.80 -14.26 3.36
N TRP A 135 -20.52 -14.03 3.52
CA TRP A 135 -19.96 -12.72 3.93
C TRP A 135 -19.66 -11.85 2.69
N LYS A 136 -19.82 -10.56 2.90
CA LYS A 136 -19.38 -9.58 1.91
C LYS A 136 -18.02 -9.00 2.24
#